data_952f8decd549b93d320a514bcbfc2544
#
_entry.id   952f8decd549b93d320a514bcbfc2544
#
_cell.length_a   1.000
_cell.length_b   1.000
_cell.length_c   1.000
_cell.angle_alpha   90.00
_cell.angle_beta   90.00
_cell.angle_gamma   90.00
#
_symmetry.space_group_name_H-M   'P 1'
#
loop_
_entity.id
_entity.type
_entity.pdbx_description
1 polymer ?
#
loop_
_entity_poly.entity_id
_entity_poly.type
_entity_poly.pdbx_seq_one_letter_code
_entity_poly.pdbx_strand_id
1 'polypeptide(L)'
;MNLSQLQYFKVLAQEEHYTRAAQMLSITQPSLSHAISQLEQELGTRLFEKKGRNVVLTRYGKMFLPYVEESLKVLNEGVQRIQEVNGSRHGIIHLALSLIHISEPTRH
;
A
#
# COMPACT_ATOMS: atom_id res chain seq x y z
N MET A 1 5.69 6.21 -9.94
CA MET A 1 5.47 5.29 -8.83
C MET A 1 5.83 5.98 -7.53
N ASN A 2 4.99 5.87 -6.55
CA ASN A 2 5.28 6.49 -5.26
C ASN A 2 4.82 5.56 -4.14
N LEU A 3 5.18 5.93 -2.91
CA LEU A 3 4.92 5.08 -1.76
C LEU A 3 3.43 4.86 -1.54
N SER A 4 2.62 5.88 -1.75
CA SER A 4 1.17 5.74 -1.59
C SER A 4 0.60 4.71 -2.54
N GLN A 5 1.04 4.74 -3.79
CA GLN A 5 0.56 3.77 -4.77
C GLN A 5 0.92 2.35 -4.37
N LEU A 6 2.12 2.15 -3.83
CA LEU A 6 2.53 0.83 -3.39
C LEU A 6 1.71 0.35 -2.19
N GLN A 7 1.42 1.26 -1.26
CA GLN A 7 0.57 0.95 -0.13
C GLN A 7 -0.85 0.60 -0.59
N TYR A 8 -1.39 1.36 -1.52
CA TYR A 8 -2.72 1.12 -2.04
C TYR A 8 -2.78 -0.23 -2.76
N PHE A 9 -1.75 -0.54 -3.53
CA PHE A 9 -1.67 -1.82 -4.22
C PHE A 9 -1.70 -2.98 -3.22
N LYS A 10 -0.92 -2.87 -2.17
CA LYS A 10 -0.84 -3.92 -1.15
C LYS A 10 -2.21 -4.14 -0.49
N VAL A 11 -2.86 -3.06 -0.08
CA VAL A 11 -4.15 -3.17 0.60
C VAL A 11 -5.21 -3.73 -0.34
N LEU A 12 -5.24 -3.28 -1.58
CA LEU A 12 -6.22 -3.80 -2.54
C LEU A 12 -5.97 -5.28 -2.81
N ALA A 13 -4.71 -5.69 -2.87
CA ALA A 13 -4.38 -7.10 -3.06
C ALA A 13 -4.91 -7.96 -1.92
N GLN A 14 -4.88 -7.43 -0.71
CA GLN A 14 -5.36 -8.15 0.46
C GLN A 14 -6.88 -8.18 0.53
N GLU A 15 -7.52 -7.06 0.22
CA GLU A 15 -8.97 -6.95 0.38
C GLU A 15 -9.75 -7.50 -0.79
N GLU A 16 -9.19 -7.43 -1.97
CA GLU A 16 -9.82 -7.91 -3.20
C GLU A 16 -11.16 -7.23 -3.47
N HIS A 17 -11.32 -6.01 -2.97
CA HIS A 17 -12.57 -5.27 -3.08
C HIS A 17 -12.27 -3.79 -2.99
N TYR A 18 -12.57 -3.04 -4.05
CA TYR A 18 -12.20 -1.62 -4.13
C TYR A 18 -12.80 -0.79 -3.01
N THR A 19 -14.09 -0.96 -2.75
CA THR A 19 -14.74 -0.13 -1.73
C THR A 19 -14.16 -0.40 -0.35
N ARG A 20 -13.95 -1.65 -0.01
CA ARG A 20 -13.40 -2.02 1.29
C ARG A 20 -11.96 -1.54 1.44
N ALA A 21 -11.17 -1.70 0.39
CA ALA A 21 -9.79 -1.24 0.43
C ALA A 21 -9.72 0.28 0.60
N ALA A 22 -10.58 1.01 -0.12
CA ALA A 22 -10.61 2.45 -0.01
C ALA A 22 -11.00 2.89 1.40
N GLN A 23 -11.93 2.20 2.02
CA GLN A 23 -12.31 2.50 3.40
C GLN A 23 -11.14 2.29 4.35
N MET A 24 -10.43 1.20 4.17
CA MET A 24 -9.26 0.92 5.03
C MET A 24 -8.18 1.95 4.86
N LEU A 25 -8.06 2.51 3.67
CA LEU A 25 -7.05 3.51 3.38
C LEU A 25 -7.54 4.94 3.68
N SER A 26 -8.79 5.09 4.05
CA SER A 26 -9.40 6.39 4.32
C SER A 26 -9.35 7.31 3.10
N ILE A 27 -9.59 6.74 1.94
CA ILE A 27 -9.65 7.50 0.68
C ILE A 27 -10.93 7.11 -0.05
N THR A 28 -11.23 7.87 -1.10
CA THR A 28 -12.40 7.53 -1.93
C THR A 28 -12.05 6.41 -2.88
N GLN A 29 -13.07 5.69 -3.31
CA GLN A 29 -12.84 4.63 -4.29
C GLN A 29 -12.28 5.15 -5.61
N PRO A 30 -12.78 6.27 -6.16
CA PRO A 30 -12.16 6.81 -7.37
C PRO A 30 -10.69 7.17 -7.21
N SER A 31 -10.30 7.66 -6.02
CA SER A 31 -8.90 7.96 -5.77
C SER A 31 -8.06 6.70 -5.78
N LEU A 32 -8.55 5.63 -5.16
CA LEU A 32 -7.86 4.36 -5.18
C LEU A 32 -7.75 3.82 -6.60
N SER A 33 -8.85 3.83 -7.33
CA SER A 33 -8.88 3.33 -8.69
C SER A 33 -7.91 4.10 -9.59
N HIS A 34 -7.87 5.42 -9.42
CA HIS A 34 -6.97 6.25 -10.20
C HIS A 34 -5.50 5.93 -9.90
N ALA A 35 -5.17 5.80 -8.63
CA ALA A 35 -3.80 5.50 -8.23
C ALA A 35 -3.34 4.14 -8.77
N ILE A 36 -4.22 3.15 -8.71
CA ILE A 36 -3.88 1.83 -9.25
C ILE A 36 -3.71 1.88 -10.76
N SER A 37 -4.59 2.62 -11.42
CA SER A 37 -4.51 2.77 -12.87
C SER A 37 -3.19 3.42 -13.29
N GLN A 38 -2.77 4.44 -12.56
CA GLN A 38 -1.49 5.09 -12.86
C GLN A 38 -0.32 4.15 -12.65
N LEU A 39 -0.37 3.35 -11.59
CA LEU A 39 0.68 2.38 -11.35
C LEU A 39 0.73 1.35 -12.47
N GLU A 40 -0.42 0.86 -12.90
CA GLU A 40 -0.48 -0.09 -14.00
C GLU A 40 0.05 0.50 -15.29
N GLN A 41 -0.26 1.77 -15.56
CA GLN A 41 0.24 2.43 -16.75
C GLN A 41 1.75 2.57 -16.71
N GLU A 42 2.29 2.91 -15.57
CA GLU A 42 3.73 3.04 -15.41
C GLU A 42 4.44 1.72 -15.64
N LEU A 43 3.88 0.64 -15.14
CA LEU A 43 4.47 -0.69 -15.27
C LEU A 43 4.16 -1.33 -16.62
N GLY A 44 3.21 -0.78 -17.34
CA GLY A 44 2.85 -1.29 -18.65
C GLY A 44 2.05 -2.57 -18.64
N THR A 45 1.37 -2.86 -17.53
CA THR A 45 0.58 -4.07 -17.42
C THR A 45 -0.50 -3.92 -16.38
N ARG A 46 -1.51 -4.78 -16.46
CA ARG A 46 -2.56 -4.81 -15.45
C ARG A 46 -2.09 -5.62 -14.24
N LEU A 47 -2.36 -5.10 -13.07
CA LEU A 47 -2.05 -5.80 -11.83
C LEU A 47 -3.28 -6.46 -11.23
N PHE A 48 -4.46 -6.00 -11.59
CA PHE A 48 -5.73 -6.53 -11.11
C PHE A 48 -6.66 -6.83 -12.25
N GLU A 49 -7.53 -7.81 -12.05
CA GLU A 49 -8.59 -8.13 -12.99
C GLU A 49 -9.87 -8.37 -12.22
N LYS A 50 -10.98 -8.10 -12.87
CA LYS A 50 -12.27 -8.28 -12.23
C LYS A 50 -12.62 -9.75 -12.11
N LYS A 51 -13.26 -10.08 -10.99
CA LYS A 51 -13.79 -11.41 -10.77
C LYS A 51 -15.13 -11.23 -10.06
N GLY A 52 -16.21 -11.15 -10.84
CA GLY A 52 -17.50 -10.80 -10.29
C GLY A 52 -17.48 -9.37 -9.77
N ARG A 53 -17.81 -9.19 -8.52
CA ARG A 53 -17.79 -7.89 -7.87
C ARG A 53 -16.44 -7.59 -7.25
N ASN A 54 -15.56 -8.57 -7.23
CA ASN A 54 -14.26 -8.43 -6.61
C ASN A 54 -13.19 -8.17 -7.65
N VAL A 55 -11.99 -7.91 -7.16
CA VAL A 55 -10.81 -7.83 -8.03
C VAL A 55 -9.76 -8.75 -7.45
N VAL A 56 -9.02 -9.38 -8.32
CA VAL A 56 -7.94 -10.28 -7.90
C VAL A 56 -6.69 -9.93 -8.69
N LEU A 57 -5.56 -10.34 -8.17
CA LEU A 57 -4.29 -10.08 -8.83
C LEU A 57 -4.20 -10.85 -10.14
N THR A 58 -3.67 -10.20 -11.17
CA THR A 58 -3.22 -10.89 -12.37
C THR A 58 -1.91 -11.61 -12.05
N ARG A 59 -1.39 -12.36 -13.02
CA ARG A 59 -0.10 -12.99 -12.83
C ARG A 59 0.99 -11.95 -12.53
N TYR A 60 0.89 -10.78 -13.15
CA TYR A 60 1.87 -9.71 -12.93
C TYR A 60 1.71 -9.10 -11.55
N GLY A 61 0.48 -8.96 -11.08
CA GLY A 61 0.25 -8.50 -9.73
C GLY A 61 0.82 -9.46 -8.71
N LYS A 62 0.66 -10.76 -8.95
CA LYS A 62 1.21 -11.78 -8.05
C LYS A 62 2.73 -11.74 -8.05
N MET A 63 3.34 -11.44 -9.20
CA MET A 63 4.79 -11.32 -9.27
C MET A 63 5.29 -10.09 -8.52
N PHE A 64 4.54 -9.00 -8.62
CA PHE A 64 4.97 -7.72 -8.06
C PHE A 64 4.75 -7.63 -6.54
N LEU A 65 3.72 -8.28 -6.04
CA LEU A 65 3.32 -8.14 -4.64
C LEU A 65 4.44 -8.43 -3.64
N PRO A 66 5.20 -9.53 -3.77
CA PRO A 66 6.26 -9.80 -2.80
C PRO A 66 7.30 -8.69 -2.74
N TYR A 67 7.61 -8.07 -3.86
CA TYR A 67 8.58 -6.97 -3.88
C TYR A 67 8.02 -5.75 -3.17
N VAL A 68 6.73 -5.47 -3.37
CA VAL A 68 6.10 -4.36 -2.69
C VAL A 68 6.07 -4.59 -1.19
N GLU A 69 5.68 -5.79 -0.78
CA GLU A 69 5.62 -6.12 0.64
C GLU A 69 7.00 -6.01 1.28
N GLU A 70 8.01 -6.52 0.62
CA GLU A 70 9.36 -6.46 1.16
C GLU A 70 9.85 -5.01 1.23
N SER A 71 9.58 -4.23 0.20
CA SER A 71 10.01 -2.83 0.16
C SER A 71 9.39 -2.03 1.29
N LEU A 72 8.09 -2.21 1.51
CA LEU A 72 7.40 -1.48 2.58
C LEU A 72 7.89 -1.93 3.95
N LYS A 73 8.18 -3.22 4.10
CA LYS A 73 8.70 -3.76 5.34
C LYS A 73 10.07 -3.16 5.66
N VAL A 74 10.96 -3.14 4.67
CA VAL A 74 12.31 -2.62 4.88
C VAL A 74 12.26 -1.13 5.22
N LEU A 75 11.41 -0.40 4.53
CA LEU A 75 11.27 1.02 4.82
C LEU A 75 10.77 1.26 6.24
N ASN A 76 9.80 0.47 6.67
CA ASN A 76 9.27 0.59 8.02
C ASN A 76 10.33 0.26 9.07
N GLU A 77 11.18 -0.72 8.79
CA GLU A 77 12.29 -1.06 9.68
C GLU A 77 13.23 0.13 9.83
N GLY A 78 13.49 0.84 8.72
CA GLY A 78 14.34 2.02 8.79
C GLY A 78 13.74 3.12 9.63
N VAL A 79 12.44 3.34 9.49
CA VAL A 79 11.75 4.33 10.29
C VAL A 79 11.86 4.00 11.77
N GLN A 80 11.63 2.73 12.12
CA GLN A 80 11.73 2.31 13.51
C GLN A 80 13.13 2.47 14.04
N ARG A 81 14.13 2.21 13.21
CA ARG A 81 15.51 2.35 13.62
C ARG A 81 15.84 3.79 13.99
N ILE A 82 15.40 4.72 13.16
CA ILE A 82 15.62 6.13 13.44
C ILE A 82 14.94 6.52 14.74
N GLN A 83 13.73 6.03 14.94
CA GLN A 83 12.96 6.33 16.13
C GLN A 83 13.68 5.82 17.40
N GLU A 84 14.23 4.62 17.33
CA GLU A 84 14.95 4.04 18.46
C GLU A 84 16.17 4.87 18.82
N VAL A 85 16.95 5.26 17.82
CA VAL A 85 18.18 6.00 18.04
C VAL A 85 17.88 7.41 18.53
N ASN A 86 16.87 8.03 17.97
CA ASN A 86 16.55 9.42 18.21
C ASN A 86 15.68 9.61 19.46
N GLY A 87 15.02 8.56 19.92
CA GLY A 87 14.11 8.64 21.04
C GLY A 87 12.84 9.37 20.73
N SER A 88 12.55 9.63 19.46
CA SER A 88 11.38 10.38 19.04
C SER A 88 10.32 9.44 18.52
N ARG A 89 9.08 9.73 18.88
CA ARG A 89 7.96 8.95 18.38
C ARG A 89 6.99 9.76 17.56
N HIS A 90 7.34 10.99 17.32
CA HIS A 90 6.46 11.89 16.58
C HIS A 90 7.22 12.41 15.36
N GLY A 91 6.61 13.27 14.61
CA GLY A 91 7.26 13.83 13.45
C GLY A 91 7.50 12.78 12.39
N ILE A 92 8.72 12.31 12.29
CA ILE A 92 9.07 11.36 11.24
C ILE A 92 8.16 10.15 11.24
N ILE A 93 7.95 9.58 12.42
CA ILE A 93 7.15 8.37 12.47
C ILE A 93 5.70 8.66 12.10
N HIS A 94 5.19 9.79 12.54
CA HIS A 94 3.82 10.13 12.20
C HIS A 94 3.66 10.25 10.69
N LEU A 95 4.58 10.91 10.05
CA LEU A 95 4.53 11.10 8.61
C LEU A 95 4.66 9.78 7.87
N ALA A 96 5.62 8.97 8.28
CA ALA A 96 5.84 7.68 7.63
C ALA A 96 4.66 6.76 7.81
N LEU A 97 4.08 6.75 8.99
CA LEU A 97 2.96 5.86 9.26
C LEU A 97 1.70 6.25 8.51
N SER A 98 1.55 7.52 8.17
CA SER A 98 0.42 7.90 7.37
C SER A 98 0.49 7.30 5.98
N LEU A 99 1.67 6.84 5.57
CA LEU A 99 1.85 6.23 4.25
C LEU A 99 1.88 4.71 4.28
N ILE A 100 2.36 4.11 5.37
CA ILE A 100 2.57 2.67 5.38
C ILE A 100 1.92 1.98 6.56
N HIS A 101 1.35 2.71 7.46
CA HIS A 101 0.93 2.20 8.74
C HIS A 101 -0.41 1.49 8.72
N ILE A 102 -1.17 1.61 7.68
CA ILE A 102 -2.51 1.03 7.63
C ILE A 102 -2.50 -0.44 8.04
N SER A 103 -1.43 -1.13 7.70
CA SER A 103 -1.32 -2.54 8.01
C SER A 103 -0.85 -2.80 9.44
N GLU A 104 -0.56 -1.75 10.22
CA GLU A 104 -0.06 -1.90 11.58
C GLU A 104 -0.74 -0.94 12.53
N PRO A 105 -2.02 -1.07 12.67
CA PRO A 105 -2.78 -0.10 13.45
C PRO A 105 -2.45 -0.11 14.94
N THR A 106 -1.78 -1.12 15.43
CA THR A 106 -1.52 -1.24 16.86
C THR A 106 -0.15 -0.78 17.27
N ARG A 107 0.47 -0.02 16.44
CA ARG A 107 1.80 0.40 16.74
C ARG A 107 1.86 1.25 17.96
N HIS A 108 1.88 1.41 18.72
CA HIS A 108 1.99 2.13 19.91
C HIS A 108 0.87 2.01 20.79
#